data_f3015644ccad89c6b1a6e146a311123f
#
_entry.id   f3015644ccad89c6b1a6e146a311123f
#
_cell.length_a   1.000
_cell.length_b   1.000
_cell.length_c   1.000
_cell.angle_alpha   90.00
_cell.angle_beta   90.00
_cell.angle_gamma   90.00
#
_symmetry.space_group_name_H-M   'P 1'
#
loop_
_entity.id
_entity.type
_entity.pdbx_description
1 polymer ?
#
loop_
_entity_poly.entity_id
_entity_poly.type
_entity_poly.pdbx_seq_one_letter_code
_entity_poly.pdbx_strand_id
1 'polypeptide(L)'
;MKVLIVYATRTGTTARAARMLAGHFPGAHLCDLREESPDPSGYDIILFGSGIYFGRILKPLKIWLNEYWEVIRPKIKGVFICNAIIDDVPQLMRSNFSLELRNASVVVDSFGGEYSPKDLNVYERTRLKLTHKELLGGRVTELVPCILPDRVKAFADEIYDYLEIKGLM
;
A
#
# COMPACT_ATOMS: atom_id res chain seq x y z
N MET A 1 -9.99 18.18 -8.25
CA MET A 1 -8.61 17.59 -8.26
C MET A 1 -8.64 16.21 -8.87
N LYS A 2 -7.58 15.83 -9.61
CA LYS A 2 -7.45 14.52 -10.24
C LYS A 2 -6.65 13.59 -9.33
N VAL A 3 -7.21 12.42 -9.06
CA VAL A 3 -6.60 11.40 -8.18
C VAL A 3 -6.12 10.22 -9.02
N LEU A 4 -4.87 9.81 -8.81
CA LEU A 4 -4.31 8.58 -9.35
C LEU A 4 -4.08 7.60 -8.19
N ILE A 5 -4.58 6.39 -8.32
CA ILE A 5 -4.35 5.29 -7.39
C ILE A 5 -3.61 4.19 -8.12
N VAL A 6 -2.33 3.99 -7.82
CA VAL A 6 -1.53 2.93 -8.41
C VAL A 6 -1.24 1.84 -7.39
N TYR A 7 -1.25 0.60 -7.83
CA TYR A 7 -0.96 -0.52 -6.94
C TYR A 7 -0.21 -1.65 -7.65
N ALA A 8 0.50 -2.44 -6.86
CA ALA A 8 1.06 -3.70 -7.29
C ALA A 8 0.51 -4.84 -6.43
N THR A 9 -0.05 -5.85 -7.06
CA THR A 9 -0.65 -7.01 -6.38
C THR A 9 -0.17 -8.31 -7.00
N ARG A 10 -0.13 -9.39 -6.22
CA ARG A 10 0.18 -10.73 -6.72
C ARG A 10 -1.05 -11.64 -6.66
N THR A 11 -1.79 -11.60 -5.56
CA THR A 11 -2.95 -12.46 -5.29
C THR A 11 -4.28 -11.73 -5.39
N GLY A 12 -4.26 -10.45 -5.74
CA GLY A 12 -5.47 -9.64 -5.90
C GLY A 12 -5.93 -8.91 -4.62
N THR A 13 -5.33 -9.18 -3.46
CA THR A 13 -5.72 -8.51 -2.20
C THR A 13 -5.52 -7.00 -2.28
N THR A 14 -4.34 -6.55 -2.73
CA THR A 14 -4.07 -5.10 -2.89
C THR A 14 -5.00 -4.47 -3.94
N ALA A 15 -5.36 -5.21 -5.01
CA ALA A 15 -6.31 -4.72 -6.00
C ALA A 15 -7.71 -4.49 -5.39
N ARG A 16 -8.17 -5.39 -4.50
CA ARG A 16 -9.44 -5.20 -3.80
C ARG A 16 -9.38 -4.00 -2.86
N ALA A 17 -8.32 -3.88 -2.07
CA ALA A 17 -8.10 -2.75 -1.17
C ALA A 17 -8.04 -1.42 -1.94
N ALA A 18 -7.34 -1.37 -3.06
CA ALA A 18 -7.26 -0.19 -3.91
C ALA A 18 -8.61 0.20 -4.55
N ARG A 19 -9.46 -0.80 -4.92
CA ARG A 19 -10.84 -0.51 -5.36
C ARG A 19 -11.70 0.06 -4.23
N MET A 20 -11.55 -0.45 -3.00
CA MET A 20 -12.26 0.13 -1.84
C MET A 20 -11.81 1.58 -1.62
N LEU A 21 -10.52 1.85 -1.68
CA LEU A 21 -9.97 3.21 -1.58
C LEU A 21 -10.51 4.11 -2.70
N ALA A 22 -10.55 3.62 -3.95
CA ALA A 22 -11.09 4.36 -5.10
C ALA A 22 -12.57 4.74 -4.91
N GLY A 23 -13.35 3.93 -4.18
CA GLY A 23 -14.73 4.24 -3.82
C GLY A 23 -14.88 5.51 -2.98
N HIS A 24 -13.84 5.95 -2.27
CA HIS A 24 -13.81 7.20 -1.52
C HIS A 24 -13.36 8.41 -2.37
N PHE A 25 -12.84 8.20 -3.58
CA PHE A 25 -12.38 9.25 -4.48
C PHE A 25 -13.10 9.18 -5.84
N PRO A 26 -14.30 9.77 -5.97
CA PRO A 26 -15.07 9.72 -7.22
C PRO A 26 -14.24 10.22 -8.41
N GLY A 27 -14.19 9.43 -9.47
CA GLY A 27 -13.41 9.76 -10.67
C GLY A 27 -11.89 9.49 -10.55
N ALA A 28 -11.43 8.83 -9.49
CA ALA A 28 -10.03 8.41 -9.39
C ALA A 28 -9.65 7.42 -10.50
N HIS A 29 -8.48 7.63 -11.08
CA HIS A 29 -7.88 6.66 -12.01
C HIS A 29 -7.19 5.56 -11.20
N LEU A 30 -7.63 4.33 -11.37
CA LEU A 30 -7.09 3.15 -10.68
C LEU A 30 -6.27 2.31 -11.64
N CYS A 31 -5.01 2.03 -11.31
CA CYS A 31 -4.06 1.37 -12.19
C CYS A 31 -3.28 0.23 -11.50
N ASP A 32 -3.22 -0.94 -12.14
CA ASP A 32 -2.33 -2.05 -11.75
C ASP A 32 -0.97 -1.90 -12.45
N LEU A 33 0.08 -1.65 -11.69
CA LEU A 33 1.43 -1.45 -12.21
C LEU A 33 2.07 -2.70 -12.86
N ARG A 34 1.39 -3.83 -12.84
CA ARG A 34 1.81 -5.01 -13.62
C ARG A 34 1.31 -4.95 -15.07
N GLU A 35 0.30 -4.14 -15.33
CA GLU A 35 -0.35 -4.02 -16.64
C GLU A 35 0.07 -2.74 -17.36
N GLU A 36 0.18 -1.63 -16.63
CA GLU A 36 0.54 -0.33 -17.18
C GLU A 36 1.37 0.51 -16.21
N SER A 37 2.13 1.47 -16.73
CA SER A 37 2.93 2.45 -15.98
C SER A 37 2.41 3.86 -16.28
N PRO A 38 1.40 4.36 -15.53
CA PRO A 38 0.80 5.65 -15.81
C PRO A 38 1.75 6.80 -15.47
N ASP A 39 1.78 7.84 -16.34
CA ASP A 39 2.45 9.09 -16.03
C ASP A 39 1.67 9.87 -14.96
N PRO A 40 2.28 10.15 -13.78
CA PRO A 40 1.61 10.87 -12.70
C PRO A 40 1.49 12.39 -12.93
N SER A 41 2.07 12.95 -14.01
CA SER A 41 2.14 14.40 -14.24
C SER A 41 0.77 15.10 -14.21
N GLY A 42 -0.23 14.46 -14.78
CA GLY A 42 -1.58 15.01 -14.93
C GLY A 42 -2.49 14.91 -13.70
N TYR A 43 -1.96 14.47 -12.54
CA TYR A 43 -2.73 14.24 -11.32
C TYR A 43 -2.24 15.15 -10.18
N ASP A 44 -3.16 15.52 -9.31
CA ASP A 44 -2.90 16.36 -8.13
C ASP A 44 -2.57 15.51 -6.90
N ILE A 45 -3.25 14.37 -6.76
CA ILE A 45 -3.13 13.43 -5.64
C ILE A 45 -2.68 12.08 -6.17
N ILE A 46 -1.64 11.53 -5.56
CA ILE A 46 -1.09 10.22 -5.90
C ILE A 46 -1.17 9.30 -4.69
N LEU A 47 -2.03 8.30 -4.76
CA LEU A 47 -2.14 7.25 -3.75
C LEU A 47 -1.52 5.97 -4.31
N PHE A 48 -0.62 5.34 -3.58
CA PHE A 48 0.07 4.17 -4.10
C PHE A 48 0.29 3.10 -3.04
N GLY A 49 0.25 1.86 -3.48
CA GLY A 49 0.38 0.75 -2.55
C GLY A 49 0.85 -0.56 -3.14
N SER A 50 1.22 -1.48 -2.25
CA SER A 50 1.70 -2.81 -2.63
C SER A 50 1.32 -3.87 -1.60
N GLY A 51 1.13 -5.09 -2.09
CA GLY A 51 1.22 -6.25 -1.23
C GLY A 51 2.65 -6.45 -0.73
N ILE A 52 2.79 -6.95 0.48
CA ILE A 52 4.08 -7.29 1.08
C ILE A 52 4.36 -8.78 0.89
N TYR A 53 5.50 -9.07 0.26
CA TYR A 53 6.01 -10.44 0.09
C TYR A 53 7.41 -10.54 0.68
N PHE A 54 7.57 -11.44 1.65
CA PHE A 54 8.83 -11.63 2.39
C PHE A 54 9.44 -10.30 2.88
N GLY A 55 8.59 -9.43 3.46
CA GLY A 55 8.99 -8.14 3.99
C GLY A 55 9.28 -7.06 2.92
N ARG A 56 8.98 -7.31 1.65
CA ARG A 56 9.27 -6.40 0.53
C ARG A 56 8.02 -6.03 -0.26
N ILE A 57 7.96 -4.78 -0.70
CA ILE A 57 7.00 -4.35 -1.72
C ILE A 57 7.32 -5.00 -3.06
N LEU A 58 6.32 -5.14 -3.91
CA LEU A 58 6.45 -5.73 -5.24
C LEU A 58 7.27 -4.81 -6.16
N LYS A 59 8.07 -5.45 -7.01
CA LYS A 59 9.01 -4.78 -7.92
C LYS A 59 8.36 -3.71 -8.83
N PRO A 60 7.15 -3.92 -9.40
CA PRO A 60 6.52 -2.89 -10.24
C PRO A 60 6.37 -1.55 -9.52
N LEU A 61 5.90 -1.52 -8.27
CA LEU A 61 5.78 -0.26 -7.51
C LEU A 61 7.14 0.38 -7.28
N LYS A 62 8.16 -0.40 -6.94
CA LYS A 62 9.51 0.13 -6.71
C LYS A 62 10.10 0.77 -7.98
N ILE A 63 9.88 0.16 -9.15
CA ILE A 63 10.35 0.70 -10.45
C ILE A 63 9.62 2.01 -10.73
N TRP A 64 8.28 2.02 -10.62
CA TRP A 64 7.45 3.18 -10.89
C TRP A 64 7.81 4.37 -9.98
N LEU A 65 8.00 4.14 -8.68
CA LEU A 65 8.42 5.18 -7.74
C LEU A 65 9.80 5.75 -8.09
N ASN A 66 10.75 4.92 -8.50
CA ASN A 66 12.08 5.40 -8.90
C ASN A 66 12.03 6.23 -10.20
N GLU A 67 11.19 5.82 -11.15
CA GLU A 67 11.02 6.51 -12.43
C GLU A 67 10.36 7.88 -12.27
N TYR A 68 9.31 7.96 -11.44
CA TYR A 68 8.48 9.15 -11.33
C TYR A 68 8.67 9.95 -10.04
N TRP A 69 9.67 9.63 -9.22
CA TRP A 69 9.83 10.28 -7.91
C TRP A 69 9.87 11.81 -7.98
N GLU A 70 10.60 12.40 -8.92
CA GLU A 70 10.69 13.86 -9.05
C GLU A 70 9.35 14.52 -9.40
N VAL A 71 8.49 13.80 -10.11
CA VAL A 71 7.13 14.25 -10.44
C VAL A 71 6.18 14.07 -9.24
N ILE A 72 6.34 12.97 -8.49
CA ILE A 72 5.49 12.63 -7.36
C ILE A 72 5.84 13.45 -6.12
N ARG A 73 7.11 13.77 -5.92
CA ARG A 73 7.63 14.44 -4.72
C ARG A 73 6.85 15.69 -4.30
N PRO A 74 6.52 16.65 -5.18
CA PRO A 74 5.77 17.86 -4.81
C PRO A 74 4.27 17.64 -4.64
N LYS A 75 3.73 16.47 -5.03
CA LYS A 75 2.28 16.22 -5.04
C LYS A 75 1.77 15.76 -3.67
N ILE A 76 0.47 15.91 -3.45
CA ILE A 76 -0.24 15.30 -2.32
C ILE A 76 -0.19 13.79 -2.51
N LYS A 77 0.21 13.06 -1.49
CA LYS A 77 0.39 11.61 -1.60
C LYS A 77 0.05 10.86 -0.33
N GLY A 78 -0.39 9.62 -0.53
CA GLY A 78 -0.61 8.65 0.53
C GLY A 78 -0.03 7.30 0.13
N VAL A 79 0.48 6.56 1.13
CA VAL A 79 1.14 5.26 0.95
C VAL A 79 0.39 4.20 1.72
N PHE A 80 0.01 3.11 1.06
CA PHE A 80 -0.58 1.97 1.73
C PHE A 80 0.12 0.65 1.41
N ILE A 81 0.11 -0.26 2.36
CA ILE A 81 0.53 -1.64 2.14
C ILE A 81 -0.61 -2.61 2.48
N CYS A 82 -0.54 -3.79 1.88
CA CYS A 82 -1.38 -4.91 2.28
C CYS A 82 -0.51 -6.03 2.83
N ASN A 83 -0.66 -6.31 4.13
CA ASN A 83 0.03 -7.37 4.82
C ASN A 83 -0.87 -7.96 5.92
N ALA A 84 -0.77 -9.26 6.15
CA ALA A 84 -1.59 -9.96 7.14
C ALA A 84 -1.09 -9.78 8.59
N ILE A 85 0.09 -9.21 8.80
CA ILE A 85 0.72 -9.03 10.11
C ILE A 85 0.79 -7.54 10.42
N ILE A 86 -0.10 -7.03 11.27
CA ILE A 86 -0.24 -5.60 11.53
C ILE A 86 0.89 -5.04 12.40
N ASP A 87 1.39 -5.81 13.34
CA ASP A 87 2.41 -5.35 14.31
C ASP A 87 3.72 -4.92 13.65
N ASP A 88 3.99 -5.40 12.44
CA ASP A 88 5.20 -5.09 11.68
C ASP A 88 5.08 -3.86 10.76
N VAL A 89 3.93 -3.19 10.71
CA VAL A 89 3.70 -2.07 9.77
C VAL A 89 4.77 -0.99 9.85
N PRO A 90 5.17 -0.46 11.04
CA PRO A 90 6.22 0.54 11.12
C PRO A 90 7.56 0.06 10.58
N GLN A 91 7.91 -1.21 10.79
CA GLN A 91 9.15 -1.79 10.29
C GLN A 91 9.08 -2.01 8.77
N LEU A 92 7.96 -2.51 8.26
CA LEU A 92 7.73 -2.70 6.83
C LEU A 92 7.79 -1.37 6.08
N MET A 93 7.20 -0.31 6.63
CA MET A 93 7.27 1.02 6.06
C MET A 93 8.71 1.56 6.02
N ARG A 94 9.47 1.42 7.11
CA ARG A 94 10.90 1.84 7.15
C ARG A 94 11.78 1.05 6.19
N SER A 95 11.51 -0.23 6.00
CA SER A 95 12.33 -1.11 5.16
C SER A 95 12.08 -0.96 3.67
N ASN A 96 10.91 -0.42 3.28
CA ASN A 96 10.46 -0.39 1.90
C ASN A 96 10.37 1.03 1.31
N PHE A 97 10.20 2.06 2.15
CA PHE A 97 10.03 3.44 1.71
C PHE A 97 11.05 4.35 2.40
N SER A 98 11.65 5.25 1.63
CA SER A 98 12.62 6.22 2.18
C SER A 98 11.99 7.12 3.25
N LEU A 99 12.82 7.66 4.13
CA LEU A 99 12.37 8.61 5.15
C LEU A 99 11.74 9.86 4.49
N GLU A 100 12.34 10.35 3.41
CA GLU A 100 11.82 11.49 2.65
C GLU A 100 10.40 11.23 2.15
N LEU A 101 10.17 10.07 1.51
CA LEU A 101 8.86 9.71 0.98
C LEU A 101 7.82 9.60 2.10
N ARG A 102 8.16 8.94 3.21
CA ARG A 102 7.25 8.79 4.34
C ARG A 102 6.89 10.12 4.99
N ASN A 103 7.86 11.01 5.19
CA ASN A 103 7.64 12.32 5.78
C ASN A 103 6.89 13.28 4.85
N ALA A 104 7.03 13.10 3.53
CA ALA A 104 6.34 13.89 2.54
C ALA A 104 4.92 13.37 2.23
N SER A 105 4.54 12.21 2.76
CA SER A 105 3.20 11.63 2.59
C SER A 105 2.24 12.15 3.66
N VAL A 106 1.00 12.44 3.27
CA VAL A 106 -0.07 12.86 4.18
C VAL A 106 -0.39 11.71 5.14
N VAL A 107 -0.50 10.50 4.60
CA VAL A 107 -0.83 9.31 5.35
C VAL A 107 -0.01 8.11 4.87
N VAL A 108 0.36 7.25 5.81
CA VAL A 108 1.10 6.02 5.57
C VAL A 108 0.52 4.93 6.45
N ASP A 109 -0.20 3.96 5.88
CA ASP A 109 -0.91 2.93 6.67
C ASP A 109 -0.93 1.55 5.99
N SER A 110 -1.41 0.55 6.72
CA SER A 110 -1.70 -0.78 6.22
C SER A 110 -3.20 -1.04 6.20
N PHE A 111 -3.69 -1.59 5.10
CA PHE A 111 -5.08 -1.98 4.95
C PHE A 111 -5.36 -3.43 5.39
N GLY A 112 -4.45 -4.05 6.14
CA GLY A 112 -4.50 -5.46 6.43
C GLY A 112 -4.16 -6.30 5.21
N GLY A 113 -4.48 -7.58 5.23
CA GLY A 113 -4.19 -8.44 4.09
C GLY A 113 -4.80 -9.82 4.24
N GLU A 114 -5.08 -10.43 3.10
CA GLU A 114 -5.54 -11.81 3.07
C GLU A 114 -4.35 -12.74 2.89
N TYR A 115 -4.34 -13.78 3.67
CA TYR A 115 -3.40 -14.86 3.55
C TYR A 115 -4.15 -16.13 3.12
N SER A 116 -3.88 -16.62 1.92
CA SER A 116 -4.36 -17.91 1.45
C SER A 116 -3.18 -18.85 1.23
N PRO A 117 -3.07 -19.96 1.99
CA PRO A 117 -2.05 -20.97 1.74
C PRO A 117 -2.12 -21.58 0.33
N LYS A 118 -3.28 -21.45 -0.34
CA LYS A 118 -3.50 -22.00 -1.68
C LYS A 118 -2.77 -21.18 -2.76
N ASP A 119 -2.54 -19.91 -2.52
CA ASP A 119 -1.91 -18.98 -3.47
C ASP A 119 -0.38 -19.03 -3.43
N LEU A 120 0.18 -19.82 -2.52
CA LEU A 120 1.62 -19.97 -2.34
C LEU A 120 2.12 -21.26 -2.98
N ASN A 121 3.25 -21.16 -3.69
CA ASN A 121 3.96 -22.35 -4.15
C ASN A 121 4.63 -23.11 -2.99
N VAL A 122 5.12 -24.31 -3.25
CA VAL A 122 5.71 -25.19 -2.21
C VAL A 122 6.90 -24.53 -1.50
N TYR A 123 7.75 -23.81 -2.23
CA TYR A 123 8.90 -23.09 -1.68
C TYR A 123 8.46 -21.94 -0.76
N GLU A 124 7.46 -21.17 -1.20
CA GLU A 124 6.90 -20.07 -0.42
C GLU A 124 6.23 -20.57 0.86
N ARG A 125 5.49 -21.69 0.79
CA ARG A 125 4.88 -22.34 1.97
C ARG A 125 5.93 -22.79 2.98
N THR A 126 7.04 -23.38 2.50
CA THR A 126 8.12 -23.85 3.37
C THR A 126 8.82 -22.67 4.02
N ARG A 127 9.16 -21.65 3.25
CA ARG A 127 9.81 -20.44 3.75
C ARG A 127 8.92 -19.70 4.75
N LEU A 128 7.63 -19.61 4.49
CA LEU A 128 6.69 -19.00 5.42
C LEU A 128 6.59 -19.76 6.74
N LYS A 129 6.56 -21.09 6.71
CA LYS A 129 6.59 -21.91 7.94
C LYS A 129 7.84 -21.66 8.76
N LEU A 130 9.00 -21.48 8.13
CA LEU A 130 10.26 -21.16 8.80
C LEU A 130 10.23 -19.74 9.38
N THR A 131 9.81 -18.77 8.59
CA THR A 131 9.66 -17.36 9.03
C THR A 131 8.62 -17.21 10.14
N HIS A 132 7.49 -17.93 10.04
CA HIS A 132 6.47 -17.98 11.09
C HIS A 132 7.02 -18.57 12.40
N LYS A 133 7.88 -19.57 12.32
CA LYS A 133 8.50 -20.17 13.51
C LYS A 133 9.52 -19.25 14.17
N GLU A 134 10.23 -18.43 13.39
CA GLU A 134 11.15 -17.40 13.87
C GLU A 134 10.44 -16.16 14.40
N LEU A 135 9.39 -15.68 13.72
CA LEU A 135 8.58 -14.53 14.12
C LEU A 135 7.68 -14.87 15.33
N LEU A 136 7.17 -16.11 15.42
CA LEU A 136 6.33 -16.58 16.52
C LEU A 136 7.12 -17.06 17.75
N GLY A 137 8.43 -16.85 17.80
CA GLY A 137 9.30 -17.16 18.94
C GLY A 137 8.90 -16.40 20.21
N GLY A 138 7.62 -16.46 20.61
CA GLY A 138 7.08 -16.03 21.88
C GLY A 138 6.15 -14.81 21.90
N ARG A 139 5.80 -14.22 20.76
CA ARG A 139 4.75 -13.19 20.67
C ARG A 139 3.65 -13.64 19.72
N VAL A 140 2.43 -13.70 20.20
CA VAL A 140 1.23 -13.90 19.37
C VAL A 140 1.03 -12.62 18.57
N THR A 141 1.55 -12.60 17.36
CA THR A 141 1.21 -11.59 16.37
C THR A 141 -0.20 -11.87 15.87
N GLU A 142 -1.09 -10.93 16.03
CA GLU A 142 -2.46 -11.07 15.56
C GLU A 142 -2.46 -11.08 14.02
N LEU A 143 -2.72 -12.25 13.44
CA LEU A 143 -2.94 -12.40 12.01
C LEU A 143 -4.28 -11.78 11.67
N VAL A 144 -4.29 -10.74 10.86
CA VAL A 144 -5.52 -10.17 10.30
C VAL A 144 -5.71 -10.76 8.90
N PRO A 145 -6.59 -11.79 8.77
CA PRO A 145 -6.77 -12.51 7.51
C PRO A 145 -7.71 -11.78 6.53
N CYS A 146 -7.90 -10.49 6.68
CA CYS A 146 -8.82 -9.70 5.85
C CYS A 146 -8.31 -8.28 5.59
N ILE A 147 -8.88 -7.64 4.56
CA ILE A 147 -8.77 -6.21 4.38
C ILE A 147 -9.58 -5.53 5.50
N LEU A 148 -9.08 -4.42 6.01
CA LEU A 148 -9.69 -3.62 7.07
C LEU A 148 -10.38 -2.38 6.48
N PRO A 149 -11.70 -2.43 6.23
CA PRO A 149 -12.43 -1.32 5.60
C PRO A 149 -12.32 -0.01 6.37
N ASP A 150 -12.32 -0.08 7.70
CA ASP A 150 -12.23 1.10 8.57
C ASP A 150 -10.89 1.82 8.41
N ARG A 151 -9.79 1.09 8.18
CA ARG A 151 -8.48 1.69 7.88
C ARG A 151 -8.44 2.31 6.49
N VAL A 152 -9.07 1.67 5.49
CA VAL A 152 -9.19 2.27 4.14
C VAL A 152 -9.97 3.58 4.22
N LYS A 153 -11.07 3.61 4.99
CA LYS A 153 -11.85 4.83 5.21
C LYS A 153 -11.02 5.89 5.94
N ALA A 154 -10.38 5.55 7.06
CA ALA A 154 -9.57 6.49 7.83
C ALA A 154 -8.44 7.09 6.98
N PHE A 155 -7.81 6.29 6.14
CA PHE A 155 -6.81 6.76 5.18
C PHE A 155 -7.37 7.81 4.21
N ALA A 156 -8.58 7.59 3.67
CA ALA A 156 -9.24 8.55 2.80
C ALA A 156 -9.62 9.82 3.56
N ASP A 157 -10.15 9.69 4.79
CA ASP A 157 -10.51 10.81 5.65
C ASP A 157 -9.28 11.70 5.93
N GLU A 158 -8.10 11.14 6.24
CA GLU A 158 -6.87 11.91 6.45
C GLU A 158 -6.45 12.71 5.21
N ILE A 159 -6.65 12.17 4.00
CA ILE A 159 -6.40 12.93 2.76
C ILE A 159 -7.37 14.10 2.64
N TYR A 160 -8.67 13.89 2.91
CA TYR A 160 -9.67 14.94 2.84
C TYR A 160 -9.44 16.03 3.89
N ASP A 161 -9.14 15.65 5.14
CA ASP A 161 -8.82 16.60 6.21
C ASP A 161 -7.61 17.47 5.84
N TYR A 162 -6.58 16.86 5.25
CA TYR A 162 -5.42 17.61 4.75
C TYR A 162 -5.81 18.62 3.67
N LEU A 163 -6.68 18.25 2.73
CA LEU A 163 -7.14 19.12 1.66
C LEU A 163 -7.96 20.29 2.20
N GLU A 164 -8.83 20.05 3.18
CA GLU A 164 -9.62 21.07 3.86
C GLU A 164 -8.72 22.07 4.58
N ILE A 165 -7.76 21.58 5.40
CA ILE A 165 -6.81 22.43 6.13
C ILE A 165 -5.99 23.30 5.18
N LYS A 166 -5.68 22.80 3.98
CA LYS A 166 -4.94 23.54 2.94
C LYS A 166 -5.80 24.46 2.09
N GLY A 167 -7.12 24.43 2.26
CA GLY A 167 -8.05 25.21 1.44
C GLY A 167 -8.04 24.79 -0.04
N LEU A 168 -7.87 23.50 -0.29
CA LEU A 168 -7.77 22.91 -1.64
C LEU A 168 -9.08 22.25 -2.09
N MET A 169 -10.08 22.22 -1.23
CA MET A 169 -11.45 21.75 -1.55
C MET A 169 -12.37 22.91 -1.91
#